data_60315a3914a1a571904615a5827ac968
#
_entry.id   60315a3914a1a571904615a5827ac968
#
_cell.length_a   1.000
_cell.length_b   1.000
_cell.length_c   1.000
_cell.angle_alpha   90.00
_cell.angle_beta   90.00
_cell.angle_gamma   90.00
#
_symmetry.space_group_name_H-M   'P 1'
#
loop_
_entity.id
_entity.type
_entity.pdbx_description
1 polymer ?
#
loop_
_entity_poly.entity_id
_entity_poly.type
_entity_poly.pdbx_seq_one_letter_code
_entity_poly.pdbx_strand_id
1 'polypeptide(L)' 'SIPGDVNEDQSINILDIVALANIILNGNPDETQLYLGDLNSDGSINILDIIELVNLILGS' A
#
# COMPACT_ATOMS: atom_id res chain seq x y z
N SER A 1 -8.17 -5.77 -8.93
CA SER A 1 -7.33 -4.91 -8.08
C SER A 1 -5.88 -5.34 -8.15
N ILE A 2 -4.98 -4.38 -8.18
CA ILE A 2 -3.54 -4.61 -8.33
C ILE A 2 -2.89 -4.40 -6.96
N PRO A 3 -2.19 -5.40 -6.39
CA PRO A 3 -1.48 -5.17 -5.13
C PRO A 3 -0.52 -3.99 -5.24
N GLY A 4 -0.61 -3.06 -4.30
CA GLY A 4 0.14 -1.81 -4.33
C GLY A 4 -0.65 -0.63 -4.87
N ASP A 5 -1.74 -0.89 -5.59
CA ASP A 5 -2.64 0.17 -6.08
C ASP A 5 -3.64 0.53 -4.99
N VAL A 6 -3.16 1.21 -3.98
CA VAL A 6 -3.90 1.44 -2.73
C VAL A 6 -5.10 2.35 -2.95
N ASN A 7 -4.97 3.33 -3.84
CA ASN A 7 -6.06 4.26 -4.14
C ASN A 7 -6.96 3.80 -5.29
N GLU A 8 -6.66 2.64 -5.88
CA GLU A 8 -7.47 2.01 -6.93
C GLU A 8 -7.69 2.90 -8.16
N ASP A 9 -6.63 3.61 -8.58
CA ASP A 9 -6.69 4.44 -9.79
C ASP A 9 -6.06 3.73 -11.00
N GLN A 10 -5.70 2.45 -10.85
CA GLN A 10 -5.10 1.61 -11.88
C GLN A 10 -3.66 1.97 -12.21
N SER A 11 -3.01 2.75 -11.37
CA SER A 11 -1.60 3.10 -11.50
C SER A 11 -0.93 3.00 -10.16
N ILE A 12 0.29 2.49 -10.12
CA ILE A 12 1.10 2.46 -8.90
C ILE A 12 2.07 3.62 -8.96
N ASN A 13 1.91 4.58 -8.04
CA ASN A 13 2.70 5.81 -8.04
C ASN A 13 2.75 6.41 -6.63
N ILE A 14 3.29 7.64 -6.53
CA ILE A 14 3.43 8.32 -5.23
C ILE A 14 2.10 8.49 -4.50
N LEU A 15 0.99 8.60 -5.22
CA LEU A 15 -0.32 8.75 -4.59
C LEU A 15 -0.70 7.51 -3.78
N ASP A 16 -0.24 6.34 -4.19
CA ASP A 16 -0.45 5.10 -3.43
C ASP A 16 0.35 5.12 -2.13
N ILE A 17 1.54 5.70 -2.15
CA ILE A 17 2.34 5.86 -0.93
C ILE A 17 1.60 6.76 0.06
N VAL A 18 1.05 7.87 -0.41
CA VAL A 18 0.27 8.77 0.44
C VAL A 18 -0.96 8.07 1.02
N ALA A 19 -1.67 7.32 0.18
CA ALA A 19 -2.85 6.57 0.63
C ALA A 19 -2.47 5.53 1.68
N LEU A 20 -1.37 4.82 1.47
CA LEU A 20 -0.90 3.81 2.41
C LEU A 20 -0.48 4.43 3.74
N ALA A 21 0.20 5.56 3.70
CA ALA A 21 0.58 6.28 4.92
C ALA A 21 -0.66 6.70 5.71
N ASN A 22 -1.70 7.16 5.04
CA ASN A 22 -2.96 7.53 5.69
C ASN A 22 -3.62 6.33 6.36
N ILE A 23 -3.58 5.16 5.73
CA ILE A 23 -4.12 3.94 6.31
C ILE A 23 -3.38 3.60 7.60
N ILE A 24 -2.07 3.71 7.58
CA ILE A 24 -1.23 3.44 8.76
C ILE A 24 -1.58 4.39 9.90
N LEU A 25 -1.77 5.67 9.59
CA LEU A 25 -2.11 6.68 10.59
C LEU A 25 -3.50 6.44 11.18
N ASN A 26 -4.45 5.97 10.38
CA ASN A 26 -5.81 5.68 10.85
C ASN A 26 -5.87 4.42 11.72
N GLY A 27 -5.03 3.44 11.45
CA GLY A 27 -4.91 2.25 12.28
C GLY A 27 -5.99 1.20 12.11
N ASN A 28 -6.96 1.39 11.20
CA ASN A 28 -8.07 0.45 11.02
C ASN A 28 -8.32 0.16 9.54
N PRO A 29 -7.39 -0.54 8.88
CA PRO A 29 -7.61 -0.87 7.47
C PRO A 29 -8.73 -1.90 7.31
N ASP A 30 -9.53 -1.75 6.25
CA ASP A 30 -10.53 -2.77 5.89
C ASP A 30 -9.84 -3.89 5.07
N GLU A 31 -10.65 -4.91 4.70
CA GLU A 31 -10.10 -6.06 3.97
C GLU A 31 -9.49 -5.67 2.63
N THR A 32 -10.12 -4.75 1.91
CA THR A 32 -9.59 -4.28 0.63
C THR A 32 -8.28 -3.54 0.82
N GLN A 33 -8.21 -2.68 1.83
CA GLN A 33 -7.00 -1.94 2.14
C GLN A 33 -5.87 -2.88 2.55
N LEU A 34 -6.19 -3.91 3.35
CA LEU A 34 -5.21 -4.93 3.72
C LEU A 34 -4.68 -5.65 2.47
N TYR A 35 -5.59 -6.05 1.58
CA TYR A 35 -5.18 -6.75 0.37
C TYR A 35 -4.25 -5.90 -0.50
N LEU A 36 -4.59 -4.63 -0.68
CA LEU A 36 -3.83 -3.75 -1.56
C LEU A 36 -2.56 -3.20 -0.92
N GLY A 37 -2.56 -3.05 0.41
CA GLY A 37 -1.47 -2.39 1.12
C GLY A 37 -0.49 -3.32 1.82
N ASP A 38 -0.87 -4.57 2.11
CA ASP A 38 0.01 -5.52 2.79
C ASP A 38 0.91 -6.22 1.77
N LEU A 39 1.92 -5.51 1.31
CA LEU A 39 2.75 -5.97 0.20
C LEU A 39 3.73 -7.07 0.58
N ASN A 40 4.09 -7.17 1.86
CA ASN A 40 4.99 -8.23 2.33
C ASN A 40 4.23 -9.42 2.93
N SER A 41 2.90 -9.37 2.92
CA SER A 41 2.03 -10.47 3.34
C SER A 41 2.28 -10.92 4.78
N ASP A 42 2.56 -9.97 5.68
CA ASP A 42 2.80 -10.30 7.08
C ASP A 42 1.53 -10.14 7.95
N GLY A 43 0.41 -9.81 7.32
CA GLY A 43 -0.87 -9.65 8.02
C GLY A 43 -1.09 -8.27 8.61
N SER A 44 -0.17 -7.35 8.42
CA SER A 44 -0.26 -5.99 8.95
C SER A 44 0.19 -4.97 7.93
N ILE A 45 -0.38 -3.78 7.98
CA ILE A 45 0.09 -2.65 7.17
C ILE A 45 0.94 -1.76 8.04
N ASN A 46 2.21 -1.56 7.64
CA ASN A 46 3.16 -0.77 8.42
C ASN A 46 4.21 -0.17 7.48
N ILE A 47 5.25 0.46 8.07
CA ILE A 47 6.30 1.13 7.29
C ILE A 47 7.01 0.18 6.31
N LEU A 48 7.08 -1.11 6.62
CA LEU A 48 7.71 -2.07 5.73
C LEU A 48 6.96 -2.19 4.41
N ASP A 49 5.63 -2.05 4.44
CA ASP A 49 4.82 -2.06 3.23
C ASP A 49 5.08 -0.81 2.39
N ILE A 50 5.29 0.34 3.04
CA ILE A 50 5.65 1.57 2.32
C ILE A 50 6.98 1.37 1.59
N ILE A 51 7.96 0.76 2.24
CA ILE A 51 9.26 0.49 1.63
C ILE A 51 9.10 -0.43 0.42
N GLU A 52 8.28 -1.48 0.54
CA GLU A 52 7.99 -2.37 -0.59
C GLU A 52 7.34 -1.62 -1.74
N LEU A 53 6.39 -0.73 -1.44
CA LEU A 53 5.71 0.05 -2.45
C LEU A 53 6.67 1.01 -3.16
N VAL A 54 7.56 1.67 -2.41
CA VAL A 54 8.59 2.52 -2.99
C VAL A 54 9.46 1.72 -3.95
N ASN A 55 9.86 0.51 -3.57
CA ASN A 55 10.67 -0.35 -4.42
C ASN A 55 9.94 -0.74 -5.70
N LEU A 56 8.63 -1.01 -5.62
CA LEU A 56 7.81 -1.28 -6.80
C LEU A 56 7.83 -0.10 -7.76
N ILE A 57 7.67 1.10 -7.23
CA ILE A 57 7.63 2.32 -8.04
C ILE A 57 8.98 2.56 -8.70
N LEU A 58 10.07 2.43 -7.94
CA LEU A 58 11.42 2.69 -8.44
C LEU A 58 11.93 1.56 -9.34
N GLY A 59 11.46 0.34 -9.10
CA GLY A 59 11.94 -0.84 -9.84
C GLY A 59 11.19 -1.15 -11.11
N SER A 60 10.10 -0.42 -11.39
CA SER A 60 9.28 -0.73 -12.56
C SER A 60 9.50 0.22 -13.76
#